data_f134f2e3db38f970a558d4afe374c2b7
#
_entry.id   f134f2e3db38f970a558d4afe374c2b7
#
_cell.length_a   1.000
_cell.length_b   1.000
_cell.length_c   1.000
_cell.angle_alpha   90.00
_cell.angle_beta   90.00
_cell.angle_gamma   90.00
#
_symmetry.space_group_name_H-M   'P 1'
#
loop_
_entity.id
_entity.type
_entity.pdbx_description
1 polymer ?
#
loop_
_entity_poly.entity_id
_entity_poly.type
_entity_poly.pdbx_seq_one_letter_code
_entity_poly.pdbx_strand_id
1 'polypeptide(L)'
;MSMYLKFRIGKDKRKLVPINGFELNDADSNNPQWIQGRQNEDGGRQVFVDLEDEDGSPVNLTGANAIFKGVLPGGEYKIWDHKHSTIIDAQAGRFRYTFPKRAMAIAGSYKQAFFEIYREGNKLATLEFNFEVLADLVEENIIPSDYITPFEDLYGKLKEYLVKFNGDFETAMAQWKKDVADLITELNADVSGINLTITEIKTQLSALEDKIKADGLATVADLNALVNPLIERISQLENYNSAISIGTDVGGGIRDIFTNQIGNMRSRINRDLVNIGMINDVHYTDRDTYWGPDSIAKTGITHLLNLASVSDLLDYAVSVGDNTDDNADSSKFSEKRIMDYGTTWFTALECPSAILIGNHDDNSSHALVDGVTGDDFIVKDSYFVKAYRQNINLFGEKRNGDSNYFYYDIPNKNVRVIGIDDYENPHTFDDGGKLKYPRITNSIITDAQLNWLANDALQVPANTHVAIFIHCPINGTTTDNPTNVCINHDVLKSLLKAYVSGTNGTLVGSNADFPTSVKYSFASKGNLIGVFAGHVHYDDYKQVDGINYIANLNSVGSDMPRPGGKEYFNANNEDSWAVIGVDTSKRHVKLIKFGRGTDMDFDY
;
A
#
# COMPACT_ATOMS: atom_id res chain seq x y z
N MET A 1 40.18 -16.10 -7.23
CA MET A 1 40.94 -15.11 -6.45
C MET A 1 40.05 -14.66 -5.33
N SER A 2 40.42 -14.91 -4.07
CA SER A 2 39.61 -14.52 -2.92
C SER A 2 39.72 -13.02 -2.69
N MET A 3 38.61 -12.36 -2.46
CA MET A 3 38.55 -10.93 -2.14
C MET A 3 38.42 -10.74 -0.63
N TYR A 4 38.91 -9.64 -0.13
CA TYR A 4 38.90 -9.31 1.30
C TYR A 4 38.25 -7.94 1.49
N LEU A 5 37.28 -7.88 2.40
CA LEU A 5 36.71 -6.64 2.90
C LEU A 5 37.07 -6.48 4.38
N LYS A 6 37.33 -5.26 4.79
CA LYS A 6 37.63 -4.95 6.19
C LYS A 6 36.79 -3.75 6.63
N PHE A 7 35.99 -3.93 7.65
CA PHE A 7 35.13 -2.88 8.19
C PHE A 7 35.47 -2.59 9.65
N ARG A 8 35.35 -1.34 10.04
CA ARG A 8 35.53 -0.89 11.43
C ARG A 8 34.27 -0.17 11.89
N ILE A 9 33.55 -0.75 12.85
CA ILE A 9 32.30 -0.19 13.39
C ILE A 9 32.59 1.20 14.00
N GLY A 10 31.74 2.18 13.68
CA GLY A 10 31.83 3.55 14.20
C GLY A 10 32.81 4.49 13.48
N LYS A 11 33.79 3.95 12.70
CA LYS A 11 34.73 4.76 11.91
C LYS A 11 34.45 4.79 10.42
N ASP A 12 33.71 3.83 9.91
CA ASP A 12 33.30 3.82 8.50
C ASP A 12 32.29 4.95 8.27
N LYS A 13 32.75 6.06 7.75
CA LYS A 13 31.92 7.20 7.39
C LYS A 13 31.05 6.81 6.21
N ARG A 14 29.77 6.56 6.48
CA ARG A 14 28.77 6.39 5.44
C ARG A 14 28.43 7.74 4.84
N LYS A 15 28.69 7.94 3.55
CA LYS A 15 28.06 9.02 2.80
C LYS A 15 26.68 8.54 2.40
N LEU A 16 25.65 9.33 2.70
CA LEU A 16 24.36 9.23 2.03
C LEU A 16 24.62 9.53 0.56
N VAL A 17 24.63 8.50 -0.27
CA VAL A 17 24.87 8.62 -1.71
C VAL A 17 23.54 9.04 -2.34
N PRO A 18 23.47 10.14 -3.12
CA PRO A 18 22.33 10.41 -3.98
C PRO A 18 22.14 9.24 -4.95
N ILE A 19 20.90 8.85 -5.17
CA ILE A 19 20.50 7.67 -5.97
C ILE A 19 21.08 7.67 -7.41
N ASN A 20 21.62 8.78 -7.90
CA ASN A 20 22.07 8.98 -9.27
C ASN A 20 23.59 9.01 -9.48
N GLY A 21 24.41 8.64 -8.51
CA GLY A 21 25.87 8.64 -8.73
C GLY A 21 26.64 7.97 -7.62
N PHE A 22 27.22 6.82 -7.93
CA PHE A 22 28.26 6.21 -7.12
C PHE A 22 29.57 6.96 -7.36
N GLU A 23 29.92 7.88 -6.49
CA GLU A 23 31.30 8.33 -6.36
C GLU A 23 31.90 7.72 -5.09
N LEU A 24 32.89 6.84 -5.28
CA LEU A 24 33.82 6.44 -4.25
C LEU A 24 34.62 7.68 -3.82
N ASN A 25 34.26 8.27 -2.71
CA ASN A 25 35.14 9.24 -2.08
C ASN A 25 35.97 8.55 -1.02
N ASP A 26 37.09 8.05 -1.49
CA ASP A 26 38.11 7.36 -0.72
C ASP A 26 39.17 8.35 -0.18
N ALA A 27 38.69 9.41 0.49
CA ALA A 27 39.64 10.37 1.06
C ALA A 27 40.36 9.85 2.33
N ASP A 28 39.89 8.76 2.95
CA ASP A 28 40.40 8.29 4.24
C ASP A 28 40.63 6.76 4.37
N SER A 29 40.43 5.95 3.33
CA SER A 29 40.75 4.53 3.36
C SER A 29 41.70 4.13 2.25
N ASN A 30 42.86 3.62 2.61
CA ASN A 30 43.84 3.05 1.67
C ASN A 30 43.37 1.71 1.06
N ASN A 31 42.10 1.32 1.23
CA ASN A 31 41.58 0.04 0.77
C ASN A 31 40.07 0.14 0.46
N PRO A 32 39.70 0.39 -0.80
CA PRO A 32 38.31 0.51 -1.19
C PRO A 32 37.58 -0.81 -0.92
N GLN A 33 36.42 -0.74 -0.25
CA GLN A 33 35.53 -1.89 -0.03
C GLN A 33 34.78 -2.19 -1.32
N TRP A 34 35.37 -3.01 -2.18
CA TRP A 34 34.90 -3.25 -3.54
C TRP A 34 34.99 -4.72 -3.92
N ILE A 35 33.95 -5.22 -4.57
CA ILE A 35 33.86 -6.59 -5.08
C ILE A 35 33.55 -6.54 -6.57
N GLN A 36 34.17 -7.44 -7.33
CA GLN A 36 33.90 -7.64 -8.73
C GLN A 36 33.65 -9.12 -9.02
N GLY A 37 32.57 -9.40 -9.76
CA GLY A 37 32.24 -10.73 -10.27
C GLY A 37 31.96 -10.68 -11.76
N ARG A 38 31.77 -11.83 -12.40
CA ARG A 38 31.33 -11.94 -13.79
C ARG A 38 29.90 -12.44 -13.82
N GLN A 39 29.11 -11.96 -14.77
CA GLN A 39 27.74 -12.40 -14.99
C GLN A 39 27.68 -13.92 -15.10
N ASN A 40 26.67 -14.54 -14.53
CA ASN A 40 26.42 -15.98 -14.47
C ASN A 40 27.42 -16.83 -13.65
N GLU A 41 28.41 -16.24 -12.97
CA GLU A 41 29.21 -17.01 -12.00
C GLU A 41 28.32 -17.60 -10.91
N ASP A 42 28.49 -18.90 -10.60
CA ASP A 42 27.77 -19.62 -9.56
C ASP A 42 28.72 -20.19 -8.52
N GLY A 43 28.70 -19.65 -7.29
CA GLY A 43 29.52 -20.12 -6.17
C GLY A 43 31.03 -19.92 -6.31
N GLY A 44 31.51 -19.44 -7.47
CA GLY A 44 32.93 -19.23 -7.74
C GLY A 44 33.53 -17.99 -7.06
N ARG A 45 32.69 -17.02 -6.74
CA ARG A 45 33.10 -15.76 -6.11
C ARG A 45 32.91 -15.81 -4.61
N GLN A 46 34.01 -15.71 -3.87
CA GLN A 46 34.03 -15.69 -2.41
C GLN A 46 34.68 -14.42 -1.90
N VAL A 47 34.13 -13.89 -0.82
CA VAL A 47 34.68 -12.77 -0.08
C VAL A 47 34.91 -13.15 1.37
N PHE A 48 36.03 -12.76 1.91
CA PHE A 48 36.34 -12.80 3.33
C PHE A 48 36.14 -11.42 3.92
N VAL A 49 35.44 -11.35 5.04
CA VAL A 49 35.10 -10.09 5.70
C VAL A 49 35.68 -10.12 7.12
N ASP A 50 36.47 -9.13 7.44
CA ASP A 50 37.01 -8.89 8.78
C ASP A 50 36.25 -7.69 9.39
N LEU A 51 35.72 -7.85 10.59
CA LEU A 51 34.99 -6.83 11.32
C LEU A 51 35.73 -6.46 12.60
N GLU A 52 36.09 -5.18 12.70
CA GLU A 52 36.74 -4.57 13.87
C GLU A 52 35.77 -3.61 14.58
N ASP A 53 35.97 -3.45 15.88
CA ASP A 53 35.33 -2.41 16.68
C ASP A 53 36.04 -1.05 16.49
N GLU A 54 35.52 0.00 17.11
CA GLU A 54 36.02 1.38 16.97
C GLU A 54 37.50 1.53 17.34
N ASP A 55 37.94 0.76 18.33
CA ASP A 55 39.35 0.74 18.80
C ASP A 55 40.29 -0.11 17.93
N GLY A 56 39.75 -0.85 16.95
CA GLY A 56 40.48 -1.76 16.07
C GLY A 56 40.60 -3.18 16.59
N SER A 57 39.99 -3.51 17.72
CA SER A 57 39.87 -4.89 18.18
C SER A 57 38.87 -5.69 17.33
N PRO A 58 39.07 -7.01 17.13
CA PRO A 58 38.13 -7.82 16.41
C PRO A 58 36.75 -7.89 17.12
N VAL A 59 35.67 -7.75 16.36
CA VAL A 59 34.30 -7.96 16.88
C VAL A 59 34.04 -9.45 17.05
N ASN A 60 33.73 -9.89 18.25
CA ASN A 60 33.39 -11.29 18.48
C ASN A 60 32.04 -11.64 17.79
N LEU A 61 32.07 -12.55 16.82
CA LEU A 61 30.92 -13.02 16.04
C LEU A 61 30.30 -14.33 16.58
N THR A 62 30.62 -14.75 17.82
CA THR A 62 30.01 -15.95 18.41
C THR A 62 28.48 -15.78 18.49
N GLY A 63 27.73 -16.74 17.93
CA GLY A 63 26.27 -16.68 17.86
C GLY A 63 25.70 -15.63 16.90
N ALA A 64 26.58 -15.00 16.08
CA ALA A 64 26.13 -14.06 15.08
C ALA A 64 25.88 -14.75 13.73
N ASN A 65 25.04 -14.12 12.89
CA ASN A 65 24.79 -14.48 11.50
C ASN A 65 25.03 -13.27 10.60
N ALA A 66 25.56 -13.51 9.41
CA ALA A 66 25.76 -12.48 8.39
C ALA A 66 24.79 -12.71 7.22
N ILE A 67 24.04 -11.70 6.87
CA ILE A 67 23.04 -11.72 5.80
C ILE A 67 23.50 -10.78 4.70
N PHE A 68 23.53 -11.25 3.46
CA PHE A 68 23.78 -10.39 2.30
C PHE A 68 22.47 -9.82 1.79
N LYS A 69 22.43 -8.50 1.62
CA LYS A 69 21.33 -7.78 0.98
C LYS A 69 21.86 -6.88 -0.12
N GLY A 70 21.12 -6.75 -1.20
CA GLY A 70 21.50 -5.86 -2.28
C GLY A 70 20.40 -5.57 -3.26
N VAL A 71 20.56 -4.45 -3.97
CA VAL A 71 19.75 -4.05 -5.13
C VAL A 71 20.65 -4.22 -6.36
N LEU A 72 20.26 -5.11 -7.27
CA LEU A 72 21.04 -5.49 -8.43
C LEU A 72 21.24 -4.30 -9.40
N PRO A 73 22.21 -4.41 -10.33
CA PRO A 73 22.34 -3.45 -11.42
C PRO A 73 21.01 -3.23 -12.15
N GLY A 74 20.73 -1.99 -12.53
CA GLY A 74 19.40 -1.61 -13.05
C GLY A 74 18.42 -1.15 -11.97
N GLY A 75 18.51 -1.70 -10.75
CA GLY A 75 17.65 -1.30 -9.62
C GLY A 75 16.34 -2.09 -9.52
N GLU A 76 16.07 -2.95 -10.49
CA GLU A 76 14.80 -3.67 -10.63
C GLU A 76 14.67 -4.85 -9.65
N TYR A 77 15.79 -5.57 -9.41
CA TYR A 77 15.80 -6.79 -8.61
C TYR A 77 16.61 -6.65 -7.33
N LYS A 78 16.18 -7.37 -6.30
CA LYS A 78 16.81 -7.41 -4.98
C LYS A 78 17.29 -8.81 -4.65
N ILE A 79 18.29 -8.87 -3.78
CA ILE A 79 18.77 -10.11 -3.18
C ILE A 79 18.80 -9.97 -1.67
N TRP A 80 18.28 -10.98 -0.98
CA TRP A 80 18.38 -11.17 0.47
C TRP A 80 18.76 -12.62 0.73
N ASP A 81 20.00 -12.85 1.12
CA ASP A 81 20.57 -14.18 1.26
C ASP A 81 21.25 -14.39 2.61
N HIS A 82 20.76 -15.32 3.40
CA HIS A 82 21.31 -15.75 4.67
C HIS A 82 22.03 -17.12 4.61
N LYS A 83 21.99 -17.83 3.46
CA LYS A 83 22.49 -19.20 3.33
C LYS A 83 23.99 -19.29 3.06
N HIS A 84 24.53 -18.33 2.33
CA HIS A 84 25.85 -18.44 1.77
C HIS A 84 26.94 -17.78 2.60
N SER A 85 26.64 -17.40 3.85
CA SER A 85 27.60 -16.90 4.84
C SER A 85 28.08 -18.03 5.76
N THR A 86 29.33 -17.94 6.18
CA THR A 86 29.95 -18.87 7.12
C THR A 86 30.90 -18.11 8.04
N ILE A 87 30.69 -18.18 9.35
CA ILE A 87 31.65 -17.66 10.32
C ILE A 87 32.90 -18.53 10.29
N ILE A 88 34.03 -17.95 9.95
CA ILE A 88 35.32 -18.65 9.84
C ILE A 88 36.08 -18.60 11.16
N ASP A 89 36.15 -17.42 11.78
CA ASP A 89 36.78 -17.22 13.07
C ASP A 89 35.94 -16.18 13.85
N ALA A 90 35.13 -16.68 14.76
CA ALA A 90 34.23 -15.83 15.52
C ALA A 90 34.98 -14.84 16.44
N GLN A 91 36.11 -15.26 17.02
CA GLN A 91 36.89 -14.43 17.94
C GLN A 91 37.70 -13.36 17.19
N ALA A 92 38.14 -13.69 15.96
CA ALA A 92 38.84 -12.74 15.09
C ALA A 92 37.88 -11.85 14.27
N GLY A 93 36.57 -11.93 14.47
CA GLY A 93 35.59 -11.12 13.74
C GLY A 93 35.50 -11.45 12.25
N ARG A 94 35.78 -12.71 11.90
CA ARG A 94 35.93 -13.10 10.47
C ARG A 94 34.80 -14.01 10.00
N PHE A 95 34.19 -13.66 8.86
CA PHE A 95 33.28 -14.54 8.14
C PHE A 95 33.62 -14.57 6.63
N ARG A 96 33.08 -15.58 5.94
CA ARG A 96 33.16 -15.73 4.49
C ARG A 96 31.76 -15.72 3.91
N TYR A 97 31.58 -15.07 2.77
CA TYR A 97 30.37 -15.14 1.98
C TYR A 97 30.69 -15.65 0.56
N THR A 98 29.86 -16.55 0.03
CA THR A 98 29.96 -17.11 -1.32
C THR A 98 28.78 -16.61 -2.14
N PHE A 99 29.03 -15.85 -3.19
CA PHE A 99 27.95 -15.26 -3.99
C PHE A 99 27.25 -16.33 -4.85
N PRO A 100 25.92 -16.49 -4.71
CA PRO A 100 25.14 -17.39 -5.56
C PRO A 100 24.98 -16.81 -6.97
N LYS A 101 24.62 -17.67 -7.96
CA LYS A 101 24.44 -17.28 -9.36
C LYS A 101 23.50 -16.07 -9.53
N ARG A 102 22.42 -16.01 -8.74
CA ARG A 102 21.46 -14.90 -8.80
C ARG A 102 22.04 -13.54 -8.39
N ALA A 103 23.06 -13.52 -7.55
CA ALA A 103 23.80 -12.30 -7.26
C ALA A 103 24.62 -11.79 -8.47
N MET A 104 24.83 -12.61 -9.46
CA MET A 104 25.57 -12.29 -10.68
C MET A 104 24.67 -12.24 -11.93
N ALA A 105 23.35 -12.18 -11.77
CA ALA A 105 22.42 -12.32 -12.89
C ALA A 105 22.44 -11.14 -13.87
N ILE A 106 22.71 -9.93 -13.37
CA ILE A 106 22.66 -8.69 -14.15
C ILE A 106 24.03 -8.01 -14.14
N ALA A 107 24.52 -7.68 -15.31
CA ALA A 107 25.78 -6.95 -15.46
C ALA A 107 25.61 -5.47 -15.10
N GLY A 108 26.63 -4.89 -14.46
CA GLY A 108 26.69 -3.50 -14.04
C GLY A 108 26.98 -3.35 -12.55
N SER A 109 26.89 -2.12 -12.06
CA SER A 109 27.12 -1.81 -10.65
C SER A 109 25.81 -1.98 -9.84
N TYR A 110 25.91 -2.68 -8.71
CA TYR A 110 24.81 -2.74 -7.75
C TYR A 110 24.39 -1.34 -7.32
N LYS A 111 23.10 -1.11 -7.22
CA LYS A 111 22.58 0.16 -6.66
C LYS A 111 22.87 0.26 -5.17
N GLN A 112 22.85 -0.88 -4.47
CA GLN A 112 23.25 -1.01 -3.08
C GLN A 112 23.69 -2.45 -2.81
N ALA A 113 24.75 -2.66 -2.01
CA ALA A 113 25.20 -3.97 -1.56
C ALA A 113 25.78 -3.87 -0.15
N PHE A 114 25.31 -4.71 0.77
CA PHE A 114 25.75 -4.69 2.16
C PHE A 114 25.58 -6.04 2.85
N PHE A 115 26.37 -6.27 3.91
CA PHE A 115 26.11 -7.32 4.88
C PHE A 115 25.45 -6.73 6.12
N GLU A 116 24.44 -7.39 6.63
CA GLU A 116 23.90 -7.15 7.97
C GLU A 116 24.36 -8.26 8.91
N ILE A 117 24.86 -7.87 10.07
CA ILE A 117 25.31 -8.79 11.10
C ILE A 117 24.26 -8.78 12.23
N TYR A 118 23.71 -9.95 12.50
CA TYR A 118 22.71 -10.15 13.56
C TYR A 118 23.28 -11.07 14.66
N ARG A 119 22.91 -10.78 15.90
CA ARG A 119 23.09 -11.67 17.05
C ARG A 119 21.84 -11.66 17.91
N GLU A 120 21.30 -12.86 18.20
CA GLU A 120 20.09 -13.02 19.01
C GLU A 120 18.92 -12.12 18.55
N GLY A 121 18.73 -11.99 17.22
CA GLY A 121 17.69 -11.16 16.63
C GLY A 121 17.98 -9.65 16.58
N ASN A 122 19.09 -9.20 17.18
CA ASN A 122 19.48 -7.79 17.17
C ASN A 122 20.50 -7.50 16.08
N LYS A 123 20.30 -6.44 15.30
CA LYS A 123 21.24 -5.96 14.29
C LYS A 123 22.43 -5.29 14.97
N LEU A 124 23.62 -5.88 14.79
CA LEU A 124 24.87 -5.36 15.34
C LEU A 124 25.51 -4.32 14.41
N ALA A 125 25.54 -4.60 13.10
CA ALA A 125 26.20 -3.75 12.13
C ALA A 125 25.59 -3.93 10.73
N THR A 126 25.73 -2.89 9.91
CA THR A 126 25.52 -2.93 8.46
C THR A 126 26.82 -2.53 7.77
N LEU A 127 27.31 -3.37 6.87
CA LEU A 127 28.62 -3.27 6.23
C LEU A 127 28.41 -3.06 4.74
N GLU A 128 28.37 -1.82 4.28
CA GLU A 128 28.10 -1.46 2.89
C GLU A 128 29.38 -1.47 2.07
N PHE A 129 29.32 -1.96 0.82
CA PHE A 129 30.44 -2.06 -0.11
C PHE A 129 29.94 -1.90 -1.55
N ASN A 130 30.87 -1.61 -2.46
CA ASN A 130 30.59 -1.54 -3.89
C ASN A 130 30.70 -2.92 -4.53
N PHE A 131 29.73 -3.24 -5.39
CA PHE A 131 29.70 -4.50 -6.08
C PHE A 131 29.43 -4.29 -7.58
N GLU A 132 30.32 -4.80 -8.43
CA GLU A 132 30.21 -4.71 -9.87
C GLU A 132 30.20 -6.10 -10.50
N VAL A 133 29.25 -6.33 -11.39
CA VAL A 133 29.13 -7.56 -12.18
C VAL A 133 29.53 -7.26 -13.62
N LEU A 134 30.63 -7.84 -14.07
CA LEU A 134 31.10 -7.71 -15.44
C LEU A 134 30.22 -8.53 -16.38
N ALA A 135 29.83 -7.94 -17.51
CA ALA A 135 29.01 -8.62 -18.50
C ALA A 135 29.67 -9.89 -19.04
N ASP A 136 28.88 -10.93 -19.23
CA ASP A 136 29.23 -12.07 -20.07
C ASP A 136 28.51 -11.90 -21.41
N LEU A 137 29.30 -11.63 -22.45
CA LEU A 137 28.77 -11.37 -23.80
C LEU A 137 28.56 -12.66 -24.61
N VAL A 138 28.83 -13.82 -24.03
CA VAL A 138 28.82 -15.11 -24.72
C VAL A 138 27.65 -16.01 -24.28
N GLU A 139 27.20 -15.92 -23.02
CA GLU A 139 26.08 -16.71 -22.51
C GLU A 139 24.74 -15.95 -22.58
N GLU A 140 23.69 -16.62 -23.04
CA GLU A 140 22.32 -16.09 -23.04
C GLU A 140 21.75 -15.96 -21.60
N ASN A 141 20.95 -14.95 -21.43
CA ASN A 141 20.48 -14.39 -20.17
C ASN A 141 19.72 -15.35 -19.25
N ILE A 142 20.09 -15.37 -17.98
CA ILE A 142 19.17 -15.76 -16.89
C ILE A 142 18.11 -14.66 -16.80
N ILE A 143 16.84 -15.07 -16.72
CA ILE A 143 15.75 -14.12 -16.41
C ILE A 143 15.95 -13.67 -14.96
N PRO A 144 16.20 -12.37 -14.71
CA PRO A 144 16.36 -11.87 -13.36
C PRO A 144 15.07 -12.05 -12.54
N SER A 145 15.22 -12.30 -11.24
CA SER A 145 14.11 -12.36 -10.29
C SER A 145 14.64 -12.05 -8.89
N ASP A 146 13.79 -11.58 -8.00
CA ASP A 146 14.14 -11.44 -6.59
C ASP A 146 14.54 -12.80 -6.01
N TYR A 147 15.52 -12.78 -5.11
CA TYR A 147 16.03 -13.95 -4.43
C TYR A 147 16.02 -13.71 -2.92
N ILE A 148 15.05 -14.32 -2.25
CA ILE A 148 14.80 -14.16 -0.81
C ILE A 148 14.90 -15.53 -0.16
N THR A 149 16.07 -15.88 0.34
CA THR A 149 16.36 -17.22 0.90
C THR A 149 15.45 -17.63 2.06
N PRO A 150 14.98 -16.74 2.97
CA PRO A 150 14.02 -17.12 3.99
C PRO A 150 12.73 -17.75 3.43
N PHE A 151 12.21 -17.25 2.32
CA PHE A 151 11.02 -17.83 1.67
C PHE A 151 11.32 -19.16 0.97
N GLU A 152 12.46 -19.27 0.31
CA GLU A 152 12.88 -20.53 -0.31
C GLU A 152 13.11 -21.63 0.72
N ASP A 153 13.66 -21.29 1.88
CA ASP A 153 13.85 -22.24 2.99
C ASP A 153 12.53 -22.70 3.56
N LEU A 154 11.59 -21.79 3.77
CA LEU A 154 10.25 -22.13 4.24
C LEU A 154 9.54 -23.07 3.24
N TYR A 155 9.61 -22.75 1.95
CA TYR A 155 9.05 -23.58 0.89
C TYR A 155 9.72 -24.96 0.80
N GLY A 156 11.05 -25.01 0.95
CA GLY A 156 11.80 -26.25 1.00
C GLY A 156 11.37 -27.13 2.18
N LYS A 157 11.26 -26.57 3.38
CA LYS A 157 10.77 -27.26 4.58
C LYS A 157 9.34 -27.76 4.40
N LEU A 158 8.44 -26.93 3.83
CA LEU A 158 7.06 -27.34 3.53
C LEU A 158 7.03 -28.56 2.60
N LYS A 159 7.84 -28.57 1.54
CA LYS A 159 7.97 -29.73 0.65
C LYS A 159 8.47 -30.97 1.40
N GLU A 160 9.46 -30.83 2.27
CA GLU A 160 9.98 -31.93 3.08
C GLU A 160 8.92 -32.48 4.03
N TYR A 161 8.12 -31.61 4.67
CA TYR A 161 7.01 -32.04 5.53
C TYR A 161 5.92 -32.79 4.75
N LEU A 162 5.60 -32.33 3.53
CA LEU A 162 4.64 -33.00 2.65
C LEU A 162 5.12 -34.37 2.16
N VAL A 163 6.43 -34.56 1.97
CA VAL A 163 7.04 -35.84 1.54
C VAL A 163 7.17 -36.83 2.70
N LYS A 164 7.42 -36.37 3.92
CA LYS A 164 7.56 -37.18 5.14
C LYS A 164 6.22 -37.69 5.71
N PHE A 165 5.14 -37.56 5.00
CA PHE A 165 3.75 -37.79 5.43
C PHE A 165 3.40 -39.23 5.82
N ASN A 166 4.31 -40.05 6.30
CA ASN A 166 4.03 -41.46 6.63
C ASN A 166 3.99 -41.80 8.13
N GLY A 167 3.87 -40.85 9.05
CA GLY A 167 3.86 -41.29 10.46
C GLY A 167 3.49 -40.26 11.52
N ASP A 168 3.75 -38.99 11.38
CA ASP A 168 3.44 -38.04 12.46
C ASP A 168 3.20 -36.62 11.91
N PHE A 169 2.06 -36.45 11.28
CA PHE A 169 1.63 -35.19 10.68
C PHE A 169 1.44 -34.09 11.73
N GLU A 170 0.94 -34.41 12.92
CA GLU A 170 0.73 -33.41 13.95
C GLU A 170 2.05 -32.78 14.43
N THR A 171 3.08 -33.60 14.62
CA THR A 171 4.41 -33.13 15.01
C THR A 171 5.08 -32.31 13.90
N ALA A 172 4.97 -32.77 12.65
CA ALA A 172 5.50 -32.05 11.50
C ALA A 172 4.81 -30.68 11.31
N MET A 173 3.49 -30.64 11.49
CA MET A 173 2.70 -29.40 11.37
C MET A 173 2.97 -28.44 12.55
N ALA A 174 3.17 -28.94 13.77
CA ALA A 174 3.56 -28.13 14.91
C ALA A 174 4.95 -27.49 14.70
N GLN A 175 5.90 -28.27 14.16
CA GLN A 175 7.23 -27.76 13.84
C GLN A 175 7.17 -26.70 12.73
N TRP A 176 6.40 -26.95 11.68
CA TRP A 176 6.24 -25.97 10.60
C TRP A 176 5.57 -24.68 11.06
N LYS A 177 4.53 -24.75 11.91
CA LYS A 177 3.92 -23.57 12.54
C LYS A 177 4.93 -22.77 13.35
N LYS A 178 5.84 -23.45 14.05
CA LYS A 178 6.92 -22.80 14.77
C LYS A 178 7.90 -22.11 13.82
N ASP A 179 8.34 -22.82 12.77
CA ASP A 179 9.28 -22.27 11.79
C ASP A 179 8.69 -21.05 11.06
N VAL A 180 7.38 -21.06 10.77
CA VAL A 180 6.64 -19.90 10.23
C VAL A 180 6.62 -18.76 11.25
N ALA A 181 6.33 -19.04 12.53
CA ALA A 181 6.30 -18.01 13.57
C ALA A 181 7.68 -17.39 13.81
N ASP A 182 8.74 -18.19 13.74
CA ASP A 182 10.12 -17.73 13.87
C ASP A 182 10.51 -16.85 12.66
N LEU A 183 10.16 -17.27 11.43
CA LEU A 183 10.34 -16.48 10.22
C LEU A 183 9.57 -15.15 10.27
N ILE A 184 8.34 -15.18 10.78
CA ILE A 184 7.52 -14.01 11.02
C ILE A 184 8.22 -13.02 11.94
N THR A 185 8.79 -13.52 13.04
CA THR A 185 9.48 -12.69 14.02
C THR A 185 10.74 -12.05 13.41
N GLU A 186 11.43 -12.80 12.56
CA GLU A 186 12.61 -12.31 11.83
C GLU A 186 12.22 -11.25 10.78
N LEU A 187 11.13 -11.49 10.03
CA LEU A 187 10.63 -10.55 9.02
C LEU A 187 10.01 -9.29 9.63
N ASN A 188 9.35 -9.39 10.79
CA ASN A 188 8.77 -8.25 11.50
C ASN A 188 9.81 -7.26 12.05
N ALA A 189 11.04 -7.71 12.27
CA ALA A 189 12.12 -6.83 12.67
C ALA A 189 12.58 -5.90 11.52
N ASP A 190 12.28 -6.28 10.27
CA ASP A 190 12.82 -5.60 9.08
C ASP A 190 11.78 -4.94 8.16
N VAL A 191 10.47 -5.25 8.27
CA VAL A 191 9.48 -4.77 7.28
C VAL A 191 8.12 -4.51 7.94
N SER A 192 7.81 -3.27 8.19
CA SER A 192 6.53 -2.78 8.74
C SER A 192 5.29 -3.06 7.86
N GLY A 193 5.45 -3.58 6.65
CA GLY A 193 4.34 -3.83 5.72
C GLY A 193 3.89 -5.30 5.56
N ILE A 194 4.64 -6.28 6.09
CA ILE A 194 4.37 -7.72 5.86
C ILE A 194 3.47 -8.35 6.95
N ASN A 195 3.16 -7.64 8.01
CA ASN A 195 2.40 -8.15 9.17
C ASN A 195 1.03 -8.77 8.84
N LEU A 196 0.48 -8.45 7.71
CA LEU A 196 -0.90 -8.78 7.32
C LEU A 196 -1.02 -10.12 6.61
N THR A 197 -0.11 -10.44 5.72
CA THR A 197 -0.03 -11.72 5.02
C THR A 197 0.14 -12.88 6.00
N ILE A 198 0.73 -12.61 7.11
CA ILE A 198 1.05 -13.53 8.20
C ILE A 198 -0.19 -13.97 8.98
N THR A 199 -1.10 -13.05 9.28
CA THR A 199 -2.35 -13.37 9.97
C THR A 199 -3.22 -14.28 9.10
N GLU A 200 -3.20 -14.06 7.80
CA GLU A 200 -3.95 -14.88 6.85
C GLU A 200 -3.33 -16.27 6.67
N ILE A 201 -2.02 -16.38 6.56
CA ILE A 201 -1.30 -17.67 6.56
C ILE A 201 -1.64 -18.46 7.83
N LYS A 202 -1.65 -17.82 9.01
CA LYS A 202 -2.06 -18.45 10.28
C LYS A 202 -3.51 -18.93 10.24
N THR A 203 -4.42 -18.14 9.67
CA THR A 203 -5.84 -18.50 9.55
C THR A 203 -6.03 -19.68 8.61
N GLN A 204 -5.35 -19.69 7.46
CA GLN A 204 -5.42 -20.80 6.51
C GLN A 204 -4.77 -22.08 7.06
N LEU A 205 -3.69 -21.97 7.83
CA LEU A 205 -3.09 -23.09 8.55
C LEU A 205 -4.02 -23.68 9.59
N SER A 206 -4.73 -22.84 10.33
CA SER A 206 -5.71 -23.30 11.31
C SER A 206 -6.89 -24.02 10.63
N ALA A 207 -7.39 -23.48 9.52
CA ALA A 207 -8.45 -24.12 8.73
C ALA A 207 -8.01 -25.47 8.11
N LEU A 208 -6.73 -25.56 7.70
CA LEU A 208 -6.11 -26.81 7.23
C LEU A 208 -6.04 -27.86 8.36
N GLU A 209 -5.59 -27.46 9.54
CA GLU A 209 -5.53 -28.33 10.70
C GLU A 209 -6.91 -28.86 11.10
N ASP A 210 -7.92 -27.99 11.09
CA ASP A 210 -9.30 -28.34 11.40
C ASP A 210 -9.89 -29.32 10.37
N LYS A 211 -9.60 -29.12 9.10
CA LYS A 211 -10.04 -30.02 8.01
C LYS A 211 -9.37 -31.39 8.09
N ILE A 212 -8.06 -31.43 8.36
CA ILE A 212 -7.32 -32.68 8.55
C ILE A 212 -7.83 -33.47 9.77
N LYS A 213 -8.16 -32.77 10.88
CA LYS A 213 -8.76 -33.39 12.07
C LYS A 213 -10.17 -33.93 11.82
N ALA A 214 -10.97 -33.25 10.99
CA ALA A 214 -12.34 -33.62 10.70
C ALA A 214 -12.47 -34.84 9.76
N ASP A 215 -11.57 -34.95 8.79
CA ASP A 215 -11.68 -35.95 7.70
C ASP A 215 -10.80 -37.19 7.94
N GLY A 216 -9.91 -37.19 8.93
CA GLY A 216 -9.06 -38.34 9.31
C GLY A 216 -8.06 -38.82 8.25
N LEU A 217 -8.13 -38.32 7.02
CA LEU A 217 -7.27 -38.61 5.88
C LEU A 217 -7.28 -37.44 4.91
N ALA A 218 -6.25 -36.61 4.93
CA ALA A 218 -6.04 -35.61 3.90
C ALA A 218 -5.36 -36.25 2.67
N THR A 219 -5.90 -36.04 1.47
CA THR A 219 -5.25 -36.44 0.24
C THR A 219 -4.20 -35.42 -0.20
N VAL A 220 -3.24 -35.84 -1.03
CA VAL A 220 -2.27 -34.91 -1.67
C VAL A 220 -3.00 -33.81 -2.47
N ALA A 221 -4.17 -34.13 -3.02
CA ALA A 221 -5.01 -33.16 -3.75
C ALA A 221 -5.59 -32.08 -2.83
N ASP A 222 -6.04 -32.45 -1.62
CA ASP A 222 -6.56 -31.49 -0.62
C ASP A 222 -5.46 -30.59 -0.09
N LEU A 223 -4.26 -31.13 0.12
CA LEU A 223 -3.07 -30.36 0.52
C LEU A 223 -2.63 -29.39 -0.58
N ASN A 224 -2.63 -29.83 -1.85
CA ASN A 224 -2.30 -28.96 -2.99
C ASN A 224 -3.34 -27.85 -3.17
N ALA A 225 -4.63 -28.12 -2.97
CA ALA A 225 -5.68 -27.10 -3.03
C ALA A 225 -5.53 -26.00 -1.98
N LEU A 226 -4.89 -26.29 -0.86
CA LEU A 226 -4.63 -25.33 0.23
C LEU A 226 -3.25 -24.66 0.10
N VAL A 227 -2.27 -25.34 -0.46
CA VAL A 227 -0.91 -24.84 -0.64
C VAL A 227 -0.77 -23.98 -1.91
N ASN A 228 -1.45 -24.35 -3.01
CA ASN A 228 -1.38 -23.59 -4.26
C ASN A 228 -1.82 -22.13 -4.13
N PRO A 229 -2.91 -21.78 -3.43
CA PRO A 229 -3.25 -20.38 -3.17
C PRO A 229 -2.19 -19.63 -2.36
N LEU A 230 -1.48 -20.30 -1.45
CA LEU A 230 -0.37 -19.72 -0.70
C LEU A 230 0.85 -19.47 -1.59
N ILE A 231 1.15 -20.39 -2.50
CA ILE A 231 2.23 -20.25 -3.49
C ILE A 231 1.90 -19.12 -4.46
N GLU A 232 0.66 -19.06 -4.97
CA GLU A 232 0.21 -17.97 -5.82
C GLU A 232 0.31 -16.62 -5.11
N ARG A 233 0.00 -16.60 -3.82
CA ARG A 233 0.06 -15.39 -3.00
C ARG A 233 1.49 -14.96 -2.68
N ILE A 234 2.39 -15.90 -2.43
CA ILE A 234 3.84 -15.65 -2.31
C ILE A 234 4.38 -15.11 -3.64
N SER A 235 3.99 -15.71 -4.76
CA SER A 235 4.35 -15.21 -6.10
C SER A 235 3.76 -13.84 -6.42
N GLN A 236 2.56 -13.53 -5.91
CA GLN A 236 1.96 -12.21 -6.01
C GLN A 236 2.71 -11.19 -5.16
N LEU A 237 3.19 -11.56 -3.96
CA LEU A 237 4.03 -10.72 -3.11
C LEU A 237 5.43 -10.51 -3.72
N GLU A 238 5.99 -11.53 -4.35
CA GLU A 238 7.25 -11.42 -5.09
C GLU A 238 7.09 -10.49 -6.30
N ASN A 239 5.99 -10.63 -7.06
CA ASN A 239 5.63 -9.74 -8.16
C ASN A 239 5.30 -8.32 -7.65
N TYR A 240 4.77 -8.20 -6.45
CA TYR A 240 4.45 -6.93 -5.80
C TYR A 240 5.71 -6.21 -5.33
N ASN A 241 6.69 -6.92 -4.79
CA ASN A 241 7.99 -6.33 -4.46
C ASN A 241 8.76 -5.90 -5.71
N SER A 242 8.55 -6.57 -6.86
CA SER A 242 9.10 -6.11 -8.14
C SER A 242 8.36 -4.87 -8.70
N ALA A 243 7.08 -4.71 -8.40
CA ALA A 243 6.32 -3.51 -8.77
C ALA A 243 6.66 -2.27 -7.90
N ILE A 244 7.19 -2.46 -6.69
CA ILE A 244 7.69 -1.35 -5.83
C ILE A 244 8.81 -0.57 -6.52
N SER A 245 9.61 -1.21 -7.37
CA SER A 245 10.66 -0.52 -8.12
C SER A 245 10.12 0.40 -9.23
N ILE A 246 8.88 0.21 -9.68
CA ILE A 246 8.26 1.06 -10.71
C ILE A 246 7.80 2.40 -10.11
N GLY A 247 7.28 2.40 -8.89
CA GLY A 247 6.88 3.64 -8.18
C GLY A 247 8.05 4.55 -7.79
N THR A 248 9.27 4.04 -7.70
CA THR A 248 10.47 4.84 -7.40
C THR A 248 11.05 5.55 -8.62
N ASP A 249 10.72 5.12 -9.83
CA ASP A 249 11.16 5.80 -11.07
C ASP A 249 10.28 7.02 -11.43
N VAL A 250 9.10 7.15 -10.84
CA VAL A 250 8.20 8.29 -11.05
C VAL A 250 8.51 9.46 -10.09
N GLY A 251 9.76 9.70 -9.75
CA GLY A 251 10.11 10.95 -9.10
C GLY A 251 10.91 10.92 -7.82
N GLY A 252 11.63 9.86 -7.54
CA GLY A 252 12.76 9.96 -6.60
C GLY A 252 12.41 10.32 -5.15
N GLY A 253 11.28 9.87 -4.60
CA GLY A 253 10.94 10.11 -3.21
C GLY A 253 10.26 11.46 -2.95
N ILE A 254 10.27 11.88 -1.69
CA ILE A 254 9.73 13.19 -1.28
C ILE A 254 10.63 14.28 -1.88
N ARG A 255 10.01 15.21 -2.61
CA ARG A 255 10.74 16.33 -3.21
C ARG A 255 11.14 17.36 -2.15
N ASP A 256 12.33 17.92 -2.28
CA ASP A 256 12.91 18.88 -1.32
C ASP A 256 11.99 20.09 -1.02
N ILE A 257 11.18 20.50 -2.00
CA ILE A 257 10.22 21.62 -1.84
C ILE A 257 9.20 21.37 -0.73
N PHE A 258 8.93 20.13 -0.35
CA PHE A 258 7.97 19.78 0.69
C PHE A 258 8.58 19.53 2.06
N THR A 259 9.90 19.43 2.19
CA THR A 259 10.57 19.03 3.44
C THR A 259 10.15 19.89 4.64
N ASN A 260 10.14 21.21 4.48
CA ASN A 260 9.73 22.13 5.57
C ASN A 260 8.24 22.00 5.92
N GLN A 261 7.39 21.79 4.92
CA GLN A 261 5.94 21.64 5.14
C GLN A 261 5.62 20.33 5.83
N ILE A 262 6.32 19.25 5.47
CA ILE A 262 6.20 17.95 6.15
C ILE A 262 6.61 18.09 7.62
N GLY A 263 7.74 18.74 7.90
CA GLY A 263 8.17 19.02 9.27
C GLY A 263 7.14 19.81 10.06
N ASN A 264 6.56 20.83 9.45
CA ASN A 264 5.47 21.62 10.04
C ASN A 264 4.22 20.75 10.29
N MET A 265 3.79 19.98 9.29
CA MET A 265 2.62 19.10 9.40
C MET A 265 2.79 18.09 10.54
N ARG A 266 3.94 17.41 10.62
CA ARG A 266 4.26 16.47 11.70
C ARG A 266 4.15 17.12 13.08
N SER A 267 4.58 18.37 13.23
CA SER A 267 4.50 19.12 14.51
C SER A 267 3.07 19.52 14.91
N ARG A 268 2.14 19.55 13.95
CA ARG A 268 0.74 19.94 14.16
C ARG A 268 -0.17 18.75 14.48
N ILE A 269 0.25 17.52 14.15
CA ILE A 269 -0.49 16.30 14.44
C ILE A 269 -0.36 15.97 15.93
N ASN A 270 -1.50 15.95 16.63
CA ASN A 270 -1.55 15.59 18.04
C ASN A 270 -1.76 14.07 18.18
N ARG A 271 -0.78 13.36 18.72
CA ARG A 271 -0.81 11.88 18.92
C ARG A 271 -1.84 11.41 19.96
N ASP A 272 -2.37 12.30 20.78
CA ASP A 272 -3.42 11.96 21.75
C ASP A 272 -4.81 11.82 21.12
N LEU A 273 -4.96 12.32 19.89
CA LEU A 273 -6.20 12.22 19.12
C LEU A 273 -6.23 10.94 18.27
N VAL A 274 -7.40 10.62 17.72
CA VAL A 274 -7.51 9.67 16.64
C VAL A 274 -7.23 10.41 15.33
N ASN A 275 -6.18 10.04 14.63
CA ASN A 275 -5.71 10.74 13.44
C ASN A 275 -6.01 9.93 12.18
N ILE A 276 -6.84 10.47 11.29
CA ILE A 276 -7.18 9.85 10.02
C ILE A 276 -6.63 10.72 8.88
N GLY A 277 -5.73 10.15 8.07
CA GLY A 277 -5.24 10.80 6.86
C GLY A 277 -6.26 10.71 5.73
N MET A 278 -6.46 11.78 4.98
CA MET A 278 -7.36 11.84 3.83
C MET A 278 -6.68 12.53 2.65
N ILE A 279 -6.67 11.87 1.50
CA ILE A 279 -6.30 12.44 0.21
C ILE A 279 -7.38 12.09 -0.82
N ASN A 280 -7.61 12.95 -1.78
CA ASN A 280 -8.63 12.77 -2.82
C ASN A 280 -8.25 13.52 -4.09
N ASP A 281 -8.84 13.12 -5.21
CA ASP A 281 -8.73 13.82 -6.49
C ASP A 281 -7.25 14.05 -6.87
N VAL A 282 -6.46 12.97 -6.84
CA VAL A 282 -5.04 12.98 -7.21
C VAL A 282 -4.87 13.02 -8.72
N HIS A 283 -5.82 12.45 -9.46
CA HIS A 283 -5.85 12.41 -10.93
C HIS A 283 -4.50 12.03 -11.55
N TYR A 284 -3.84 11.03 -10.96
CA TYR A 284 -2.52 10.61 -11.43
C TYR A 284 -2.55 10.15 -12.88
N THR A 285 -1.62 10.66 -13.66
CA THR A 285 -1.38 10.21 -15.03
C THR A 285 0.11 10.11 -15.33
N ASP A 286 0.50 9.13 -16.13
CA ASP A 286 1.87 8.93 -16.63
C ASP A 286 2.10 9.49 -18.05
N ARG A 287 1.09 10.16 -18.63
CA ARG A 287 1.09 10.63 -20.02
C ARG A 287 0.97 12.15 -20.10
N ASP A 288 1.38 12.70 -21.24
CA ASP A 288 0.99 14.04 -21.64
C ASP A 288 -0.49 14.02 -21.99
N THR A 289 -1.28 14.57 -21.10
CA THR A 289 -2.73 14.63 -21.25
C THR A 289 -3.18 15.97 -21.77
N TYR A 290 -4.48 16.20 -21.79
CA TYR A 290 -5.10 17.50 -22.04
C TYR A 290 -4.47 18.64 -21.21
N TRP A 291 -3.93 18.32 -20.01
CA TRP A 291 -3.27 19.26 -19.12
C TRP A 291 -1.86 19.68 -19.55
N GLY A 292 -1.27 18.96 -20.52
CA GLY A 292 0.06 19.23 -21.05
C GLY A 292 1.22 18.63 -20.22
N PRO A 293 2.47 18.83 -20.69
CA PRO A 293 3.65 18.16 -20.11
C PRO A 293 4.02 18.64 -18.71
N ASP A 294 3.62 19.84 -18.34
CA ASP A 294 3.89 20.44 -17.01
C ASP A 294 2.70 20.27 -16.05
N SER A 295 1.80 19.33 -16.32
CA SER A 295 0.68 19.06 -15.43
C SER A 295 1.13 18.40 -14.14
N ILE A 296 0.64 18.89 -13.00
CA ILE A 296 0.88 18.28 -11.69
C ILE A 296 0.21 16.90 -11.56
N ALA A 297 -0.72 16.55 -12.43
CA ALA A 297 -1.26 15.20 -12.51
C ALA A 297 -0.17 14.13 -12.72
N LYS A 298 0.92 14.46 -13.43
CA LYS A 298 2.08 13.57 -13.59
C LYS A 298 2.87 13.37 -12.29
N THR A 299 2.84 14.33 -11.40
CA THR A 299 3.51 14.26 -10.09
C THR A 299 2.60 13.76 -8.98
N GLY A 300 1.30 13.58 -9.26
CA GLY A 300 0.30 13.19 -8.27
C GLY A 300 0.65 11.96 -7.47
N ILE A 301 1.29 10.96 -8.09
CA ILE A 301 1.76 9.77 -7.37
C ILE A 301 2.74 10.12 -6.24
N THR A 302 3.52 11.19 -6.36
CA THR A 302 4.47 11.63 -5.33
C THR A 302 3.78 12.32 -4.15
N HIS A 303 2.53 12.78 -4.32
CA HIS A 303 1.73 13.34 -3.24
C HIS A 303 1.37 12.26 -2.20
N LEU A 304 1.24 11.01 -2.64
CA LEU A 304 1.08 9.86 -1.72
C LEU A 304 2.28 9.72 -0.78
N LEU A 305 3.50 10.01 -1.26
CA LEU A 305 4.72 9.97 -0.45
C LEU A 305 4.75 11.10 0.59
N ASN A 306 4.17 12.27 0.27
CA ASN A 306 4.03 13.35 1.23
C ASN A 306 3.09 12.94 2.37
N LEU A 307 1.93 12.34 2.08
CA LEU A 307 1.03 11.79 3.10
C LEU A 307 1.71 10.65 3.88
N ALA A 308 2.39 9.74 3.18
CA ALA A 308 3.11 8.63 3.80
C ALA A 308 4.18 9.10 4.79
N SER A 309 4.78 10.27 4.57
CA SER A 309 5.79 10.84 5.48
C SER A 309 5.28 11.16 6.89
N VAL A 310 3.97 11.16 7.09
CA VAL A 310 3.33 11.36 8.39
C VAL A 310 2.54 10.12 8.85
N SER A 311 2.57 9.02 8.10
CA SER A 311 1.72 7.85 8.35
C SER A 311 2.02 7.13 9.67
N ASP A 312 3.24 7.27 10.22
CA ASP A 312 3.60 6.82 11.57
C ASP A 312 2.86 7.59 12.70
N LEU A 313 2.17 8.69 12.35
CA LEU A 313 1.34 9.50 13.25
C LEU A 313 -0.15 9.27 13.05
N LEU A 314 -0.53 8.44 12.08
CA LEU A 314 -1.92 8.18 11.71
C LEU A 314 -2.40 6.84 12.28
N ASP A 315 -3.67 6.81 12.70
CA ASP A 315 -4.35 5.57 13.08
C ASP A 315 -4.99 4.88 11.86
N TYR A 316 -5.31 5.66 10.81
CA TYR A 316 -5.85 5.17 9.53
C TYR A 316 -5.60 6.18 8.40
N ALA A 317 -5.63 5.74 7.15
CA ALA A 317 -5.61 6.62 5.99
C ALA A 317 -6.60 6.18 4.91
N VAL A 318 -7.22 7.15 4.22
CA VAL A 318 -8.18 6.90 3.14
C VAL A 318 -7.82 7.74 1.92
N SER A 319 -7.72 7.08 0.76
CA SER A 319 -7.79 7.75 -0.54
C SER A 319 -9.26 7.77 -0.99
N VAL A 320 -9.79 8.96 -1.24
CA VAL A 320 -11.24 9.17 -1.38
C VAL A 320 -11.62 9.41 -2.85
N GLY A 321 -11.14 8.53 -3.74
CA GLY A 321 -11.51 8.50 -5.15
C GLY A 321 -10.79 9.53 -6.05
N ASP A 322 -11.01 9.39 -7.34
CA ASP A 322 -10.29 10.09 -8.42
C ASP A 322 -8.78 10.00 -8.24
N ASN A 323 -8.35 8.76 -8.03
CA ASN A 323 -6.96 8.40 -7.79
C ASN A 323 -6.14 8.57 -9.05
N THR A 324 -6.72 8.21 -10.19
CA THR A 324 -6.10 8.25 -11.51
C THR A 324 -6.95 9.05 -12.50
N ASP A 325 -6.28 9.63 -13.50
CA ASP A 325 -6.95 10.34 -14.60
C ASP A 325 -7.45 9.34 -15.66
N ASP A 326 -8.63 9.60 -16.21
CA ASP A 326 -9.35 8.74 -17.15
C ASP A 326 -9.04 9.02 -18.63
N ASN A 327 -8.11 9.89 -18.91
CA ASN A 327 -7.76 10.29 -20.27
C ASN A 327 -6.80 9.29 -20.93
N ALA A 328 -7.25 8.06 -21.14
CA ALA A 328 -6.47 6.98 -21.71
C ALA A 328 -7.11 6.38 -22.97
N ASP A 329 -6.32 6.16 -24.02
CA ASP A 329 -6.76 5.56 -25.29
C ASP A 329 -7.10 4.06 -25.16
N SER A 330 -6.88 3.47 -24.00
CA SER A 330 -7.12 2.06 -23.75
C SER A 330 -7.21 1.80 -22.25
N SER A 331 -8.08 0.89 -21.82
CA SER A 331 -8.17 0.43 -20.42
C SER A 331 -6.81 -0.02 -19.83
N LYS A 332 -5.92 -0.57 -20.66
CA LYS A 332 -4.59 -1.02 -20.22
C LYS A 332 -3.71 0.10 -19.66
N PHE A 333 -3.83 1.31 -20.18
CA PHE A 333 -3.10 2.46 -19.63
C PHE A 333 -3.68 2.89 -18.27
N SER A 334 -5.02 2.92 -18.17
CA SER A 334 -5.68 3.18 -16.88
C SER A 334 -5.41 2.07 -15.87
N GLU A 335 -5.46 0.81 -16.28
CA GLU A 335 -5.09 -0.34 -15.44
C GLU A 335 -3.68 -0.20 -14.87
N LYS A 336 -2.71 0.20 -15.70
CA LYS A 336 -1.34 0.45 -15.22
C LYS A 336 -1.31 1.55 -14.16
N ARG A 337 -1.96 2.70 -14.39
CA ARG A 337 -2.01 3.82 -13.44
C ARG A 337 -2.66 3.42 -12.12
N ILE A 338 -3.77 2.68 -12.18
CA ILE A 338 -4.47 2.15 -11.01
C ILE A 338 -3.55 1.21 -10.21
N MET A 339 -2.79 0.36 -10.90
CA MET A 339 -1.83 -0.53 -10.26
C MET A 339 -0.66 0.24 -9.63
N ASP A 340 -0.10 1.23 -10.34
CA ASP A 340 0.98 2.08 -9.83
C ASP A 340 0.50 2.85 -8.58
N TYR A 341 -0.72 3.39 -8.62
CA TYR A 341 -1.33 4.09 -7.50
C TYR A 341 -1.51 3.19 -6.28
N GLY A 342 -2.21 2.06 -6.46
CA GLY A 342 -2.45 1.11 -5.38
C GLY A 342 -1.16 0.54 -4.80
N THR A 343 -0.18 0.24 -5.65
CA THR A 343 1.14 -0.22 -5.23
C THR A 343 1.83 0.84 -4.37
N THR A 344 1.91 2.08 -4.84
CA THR A 344 2.53 3.18 -4.08
C THR A 344 1.82 3.39 -2.75
N TRP A 345 0.49 3.42 -2.75
CA TRP A 345 -0.33 3.60 -1.55
C TRP A 345 0.00 2.56 -0.47
N PHE A 346 -0.13 1.27 -0.80
CA PHE A 346 0.04 0.20 0.17
C PHE A 346 1.50 -0.10 0.55
N THR A 347 2.47 0.47 -0.16
CA THR A 347 3.89 0.29 0.18
C THR A 347 4.50 1.48 0.88
N ALA A 348 3.98 2.68 0.65
CA ALA A 348 4.53 3.86 1.27
C ALA A 348 3.93 4.15 2.66
N LEU A 349 2.67 3.80 2.89
CA LEU A 349 1.98 4.04 4.16
C LEU A 349 2.35 2.99 5.21
N GLU A 350 2.65 3.44 6.41
CA GLU A 350 2.95 2.60 7.58
C GLU A 350 1.71 2.34 8.48
N CYS A 351 0.57 2.93 8.15
CA CYS A 351 -0.69 2.76 8.88
C CYS A 351 -1.71 1.95 8.08
N PRO A 352 -2.73 1.35 8.74
CA PRO A 352 -3.89 0.78 8.07
C PRO A 352 -4.55 1.79 7.14
N SER A 353 -5.00 1.33 5.96
CA SER A 353 -5.50 2.26 4.96
C SER A 353 -6.42 1.59 3.93
N ALA A 354 -7.20 2.40 3.21
CA ALA A 354 -8.01 1.94 2.09
C ALA A 354 -8.07 2.98 0.96
N ILE A 355 -8.46 2.51 -0.22
CA ILE A 355 -8.67 3.32 -1.42
C ILE A 355 -10.14 3.17 -1.84
N LEU A 356 -10.84 4.29 -1.98
CA LEU A 356 -12.16 4.37 -2.63
C LEU A 356 -11.98 4.71 -4.11
N ILE A 357 -12.96 4.37 -4.91
CA ILE A 357 -13.01 4.66 -6.35
C ILE A 357 -13.78 5.96 -6.56
N GLY A 358 -13.31 6.79 -7.52
CA GLY A 358 -14.00 7.98 -7.99
C GLY A 358 -14.51 7.83 -9.43
N ASN A 359 -15.02 8.93 -9.98
CA ASN A 359 -15.65 8.91 -11.30
C ASN A 359 -14.65 8.88 -12.47
N HIS A 360 -13.40 9.28 -12.25
CA HIS A 360 -12.36 9.23 -13.28
C HIS A 360 -11.61 7.89 -13.32
N ASP A 361 -11.69 7.08 -12.27
CA ASP A 361 -10.81 5.91 -12.12
C ASP A 361 -11.02 4.81 -13.15
N ASP A 362 -12.24 4.64 -13.70
CA ASP A 362 -12.57 3.55 -14.64
C ASP A 362 -12.37 3.88 -16.13
N ASN A 363 -11.93 5.09 -16.45
CA ASN A 363 -11.78 5.59 -17.83
C ASN A 363 -13.11 5.74 -18.61
N SER A 364 -14.26 5.75 -17.95
CA SER A 364 -15.56 5.86 -18.63
C SER A 364 -15.80 7.24 -19.26
N SER A 365 -15.08 8.28 -18.87
CA SER A 365 -15.19 9.60 -19.50
C SER A 365 -14.63 9.62 -20.93
N HIS A 366 -13.58 8.84 -21.20
CA HIS A 366 -13.04 8.70 -22.55
C HIS A 366 -14.11 8.16 -23.51
N ALA A 367 -14.87 7.15 -23.08
CA ALA A 367 -16.00 6.63 -23.87
C ALA A 367 -17.08 7.69 -24.14
N LEU A 368 -17.33 8.60 -23.20
CA LEU A 368 -18.33 9.65 -23.33
C LEU A 368 -17.85 10.79 -24.25
N VAL A 369 -16.62 11.26 -24.05
CA VAL A 369 -16.06 12.44 -24.74
C VAL A 369 -15.74 12.12 -26.20
N ASP A 370 -15.12 10.97 -26.46
CA ASP A 370 -14.65 10.59 -27.79
C ASP A 370 -15.66 9.75 -28.59
N GLY A 371 -16.85 9.50 -28.01
CA GLY A 371 -17.93 8.77 -28.67
C GLY A 371 -17.59 7.30 -28.95
N VAL A 372 -16.69 6.72 -28.15
CA VAL A 372 -16.25 5.33 -28.28
C VAL A 372 -17.37 4.39 -27.83
N THR A 373 -17.52 3.26 -28.51
CA THR A 373 -18.50 2.23 -28.18
C THR A 373 -17.81 0.96 -27.71
N GLY A 374 -18.50 0.19 -26.87
CA GLY A 374 -17.98 -1.05 -26.30
C GLY A 374 -17.23 -0.85 -24.98
N ASP A 375 -16.67 -1.93 -24.47
CA ASP A 375 -16.10 -1.99 -23.12
C ASP A 375 -14.57 -2.04 -23.07
N ASP A 376 -13.89 -2.00 -24.21
CA ASP A 376 -12.42 -2.13 -24.30
C ASP A 376 -11.65 -0.96 -23.67
N PHE A 377 -12.33 0.18 -23.48
CA PHE A 377 -11.75 1.39 -22.89
C PHE A 377 -12.01 1.49 -21.38
N ILE A 378 -12.88 0.67 -20.84
CA ILE A 378 -13.36 0.75 -19.45
C ILE A 378 -12.64 -0.27 -18.60
N VAL A 379 -12.10 0.18 -17.47
CA VAL A 379 -11.50 -0.71 -16.48
C VAL A 379 -12.60 -1.48 -15.75
N LYS A 380 -12.47 -2.79 -15.69
CA LYS A 380 -13.44 -3.68 -15.03
C LYS A 380 -13.30 -3.59 -13.51
N ASP A 381 -14.41 -3.74 -12.78
CA ASP A 381 -14.43 -3.75 -11.31
C ASP A 381 -13.48 -4.80 -10.72
N SER A 382 -13.37 -5.97 -11.36
CA SER A 382 -12.43 -7.02 -10.94
C SER A 382 -10.97 -6.60 -10.94
N TYR A 383 -10.62 -5.53 -11.69
CA TYR A 383 -9.27 -4.99 -11.67
C TYR A 383 -9.02 -4.16 -10.41
N PHE A 384 -10.00 -3.36 -9.99
CA PHE A 384 -9.93 -2.61 -8.73
C PHE A 384 -9.85 -3.55 -7.53
N VAL A 385 -10.62 -4.64 -7.54
CA VAL A 385 -10.54 -5.70 -6.51
C VAL A 385 -9.09 -6.15 -6.33
N LYS A 386 -8.37 -6.36 -7.42
CA LYS A 386 -6.96 -6.77 -7.40
C LYS A 386 -6.03 -5.62 -7.01
N ALA A 387 -6.12 -4.47 -7.70
CA ALA A 387 -5.19 -3.35 -7.53
C ALA A 387 -5.32 -2.69 -6.14
N TYR A 388 -6.54 -2.59 -5.62
CA TYR A 388 -6.84 -1.98 -4.32
C TYR A 388 -7.04 -3.02 -3.21
N ARG A 389 -6.69 -4.29 -3.47
CA ARG A 389 -6.63 -5.40 -2.50
C ARG A 389 -7.94 -5.64 -1.73
N GLN A 390 -9.08 -5.38 -2.37
CA GLN A 390 -10.39 -5.48 -1.76
C GLN A 390 -10.75 -6.91 -1.32
N ASN A 391 -10.23 -7.92 -2.01
CA ASN A 391 -10.46 -9.33 -1.73
C ASN A 391 -9.63 -9.93 -0.59
N ILE A 392 -8.71 -9.15 0.01
CA ILE A 392 -7.80 -9.68 1.02
C ILE A 392 -8.00 -9.10 2.42
N ASN A 393 -8.82 -8.05 2.55
CA ASN A 393 -9.07 -7.37 3.84
C ASN A 393 -7.77 -7.13 4.62
N LEU A 394 -6.86 -6.43 3.96
CA LEU A 394 -5.44 -6.33 4.30
C LEU A 394 -5.19 -5.94 5.77
N PHE A 395 -6.02 -5.09 6.34
CA PHE A 395 -5.91 -4.59 7.72
C PHE A 395 -7.01 -5.15 8.65
N GLY A 396 -7.81 -6.09 8.17
CA GLY A 396 -8.94 -6.65 8.90
C GLY A 396 -10.22 -5.83 8.75
N GLU A 397 -10.26 -4.93 7.75
CA GLU A 397 -11.48 -4.24 7.34
C GLU A 397 -12.56 -5.24 6.95
N LYS A 398 -13.81 -4.85 7.10
CA LYS A 398 -14.98 -5.67 6.78
C LYS A 398 -15.64 -5.14 5.52
N ARG A 399 -15.89 -6.04 4.57
CA ARG A 399 -16.52 -5.78 3.27
C ARG A 399 -17.68 -6.73 3.05
N ASN A 400 -18.56 -6.41 2.12
CA ASN A 400 -19.54 -7.34 1.59
C ASN A 400 -18.93 -8.04 0.36
N GLY A 401 -18.33 -9.22 0.56
CA GLY A 401 -17.51 -9.86 -0.46
C GLY A 401 -16.28 -9.03 -0.83
N ASP A 402 -16.06 -8.83 -2.13
CA ASP A 402 -14.96 -8.05 -2.68
C ASP A 402 -15.35 -6.58 -2.96
N SER A 403 -16.36 -6.05 -2.26
CA SER A 403 -16.87 -4.69 -2.47
C SER A 403 -15.79 -3.63 -2.24
N ASN A 404 -15.89 -2.49 -2.94
CA ASN A 404 -15.05 -1.34 -2.66
C ASN A 404 -15.44 -0.67 -1.33
N TYR A 405 -16.73 -0.71 -0.93
CA TYR A 405 -17.16 -0.21 0.36
C TYR A 405 -16.72 -1.13 1.51
N PHE A 406 -16.43 -0.53 2.65
CA PHE A 406 -15.84 -1.23 3.79
C PHE A 406 -16.13 -0.50 5.11
N TYR A 407 -15.91 -1.19 6.24
CA TYR A 407 -15.64 -0.52 7.50
C TYR A 407 -14.41 -1.10 8.20
N TYR A 408 -13.79 -0.28 9.03
CA TYR A 408 -12.64 -0.62 9.85
C TYR A 408 -12.78 -0.04 11.26
N ASP A 409 -12.64 -0.88 12.28
CA ASP A 409 -12.60 -0.45 13.67
C ASP A 409 -11.15 -0.18 14.07
N ILE A 410 -10.82 1.07 14.36
CA ILE A 410 -9.46 1.45 14.78
C ILE A 410 -9.15 0.78 16.12
N PRO A 411 -8.09 -0.06 16.20
CA PRO A 411 -7.77 -0.82 17.41
C PRO A 411 -7.55 0.08 18.63
N ASN A 412 -8.15 -0.27 19.77
CA ASN A 412 -8.06 0.44 21.04
C ASN A 412 -8.55 1.91 21.01
N LYS A 413 -9.25 2.30 19.96
CA LYS A 413 -9.94 3.59 19.82
C LYS A 413 -11.43 3.31 19.60
N ASN A 414 -12.28 4.16 20.09
CA ASN A 414 -13.73 4.00 19.88
C ASN A 414 -14.16 4.66 18.57
N VAL A 415 -13.44 4.41 17.48
CA VAL A 415 -13.71 5.01 16.17
C VAL A 415 -13.81 3.92 15.11
N ARG A 416 -14.90 3.96 14.34
CA ARG A 416 -15.11 3.20 13.11
C ARG A 416 -14.98 4.12 11.90
N VAL A 417 -14.15 3.73 10.96
CA VAL A 417 -14.05 4.33 9.62
C VAL A 417 -14.93 3.52 8.68
N ILE A 418 -15.77 4.19 7.90
CA ILE A 418 -16.62 3.57 6.87
C ILE A 418 -16.29 4.24 5.54
N GLY A 419 -15.96 3.46 4.53
CA GLY A 419 -15.86 3.89 3.14
C GLY A 419 -17.10 3.49 2.37
N ILE A 420 -17.73 4.44 1.69
CA ILE A 420 -18.88 4.24 0.80
C ILE A 420 -18.38 4.21 -0.64
N ASP A 421 -18.79 3.22 -1.41
CA ASP A 421 -18.63 3.20 -2.85
C ASP A 421 -19.89 3.81 -3.49
N ASP A 422 -19.78 5.01 -3.96
CA ASP A 422 -20.86 5.70 -4.65
C ASP A 422 -20.75 5.61 -6.18
N TYR A 423 -19.92 4.68 -6.67
CA TYR A 423 -19.72 4.38 -8.08
C TYR A 423 -19.92 2.89 -8.39
N GLU A 424 -20.95 2.28 -7.82
CA GLU A 424 -21.39 0.90 -8.14
C GLU A 424 -22.12 0.83 -9.49
N ASN A 425 -21.63 1.55 -10.49
CA ASN A 425 -22.25 1.69 -11.80
C ASN A 425 -22.11 0.39 -12.61
N PRO A 426 -23.21 -0.20 -13.08
CA PRO A 426 -23.12 -1.41 -13.89
C PRO A 426 -22.55 -1.11 -15.27
N HIS A 427 -21.67 -1.99 -15.76
CA HIS A 427 -21.15 -1.94 -17.12
C HIS A 427 -22.19 -2.46 -18.12
N THR A 428 -23.28 -1.70 -18.31
CA THR A 428 -24.34 -2.00 -19.26
C THR A 428 -24.34 -0.98 -20.40
N PHE A 429 -24.65 -1.46 -21.61
CA PHE A 429 -24.61 -0.66 -22.83
C PHE A 429 -26.02 -0.47 -23.39
N ASP A 430 -26.24 0.63 -24.05
CA ASP A 430 -27.46 0.89 -24.83
C ASP A 430 -27.41 0.16 -26.20
N ASP A 431 -28.50 0.26 -26.98
CA ASP A 431 -28.60 -0.36 -28.30
C ASP A 431 -27.55 0.18 -29.31
N GLY A 432 -26.94 1.31 -29.02
CA GLY A 432 -25.87 1.91 -29.81
C GLY A 432 -24.46 1.50 -29.34
N GLY A 433 -24.36 0.65 -28.31
CA GLY A 433 -23.09 0.21 -27.72
C GLY A 433 -22.42 1.26 -26.85
N LYS A 434 -23.15 2.30 -26.41
CA LYS A 434 -22.66 3.30 -25.45
C LYS A 434 -22.94 2.86 -24.03
N LEU A 435 -22.02 3.17 -23.13
CA LEU A 435 -22.20 2.91 -21.69
C LEU A 435 -23.43 3.69 -21.18
N LYS A 436 -24.38 2.98 -20.57
CA LYS A 436 -25.65 3.56 -20.13
C LYS A 436 -25.49 4.43 -18.87
N TYR A 437 -24.57 4.03 -17.96
CA TYR A 437 -24.34 4.72 -16.70
C TYR A 437 -22.85 4.98 -16.49
N PRO A 438 -22.20 5.84 -17.30
CA PRO A 438 -20.79 6.16 -17.10
C PRO A 438 -20.58 6.87 -15.76
N ARG A 439 -19.52 6.51 -15.04
CA ARG A 439 -19.20 7.08 -13.71
C ARG A 439 -19.00 8.59 -13.76
N ILE A 440 -18.45 9.10 -14.85
CA ILE A 440 -18.24 10.54 -15.03
C ILE A 440 -19.56 11.37 -14.93
N THR A 441 -20.70 10.78 -15.21
CA THR A 441 -21.99 11.47 -15.16
C THR A 441 -22.97 10.91 -14.12
N ASN A 442 -22.72 9.72 -13.59
CA ASN A 442 -23.61 9.05 -12.66
C ASN A 442 -22.84 8.58 -11.43
N SER A 443 -23.36 8.89 -10.26
CA SER A 443 -22.91 8.35 -8.98
C SER A 443 -24.05 7.49 -8.42
N ILE A 444 -23.80 6.19 -8.23
CA ILE A 444 -24.84 5.19 -7.92
C ILE A 444 -24.46 4.41 -6.67
N ILE A 445 -25.39 4.38 -5.70
CA ILE A 445 -25.28 3.53 -4.52
C ILE A 445 -26.36 2.44 -4.63
N THR A 446 -25.96 1.16 -4.54
CA THR A 446 -26.89 0.04 -4.70
C THR A 446 -27.71 -0.24 -3.44
N ASP A 447 -28.82 -0.97 -3.63
CA ASP A 447 -29.64 -1.51 -2.53
C ASP A 447 -28.81 -2.41 -1.59
N ALA A 448 -27.92 -3.22 -2.16
CA ALA A 448 -27.06 -4.13 -1.41
C ALA A 448 -26.15 -3.38 -0.44
N GLN A 449 -25.50 -2.31 -0.89
CA GLN A 449 -24.63 -1.49 -0.04
C GLN A 449 -25.42 -0.76 1.05
N LEU A 450 -26.55 -0.16 0.72
CA LEU A 450 -27.36 0.55 1.69
C LEU A 450 -27.95 -0.37 2.76
N ASN A 451 -28.35 -1.59 2.40
CA ASN A 451 -28.76 -2.59 3.37
C ASN A 451 -27.61 -3.09 4.25
N TRP A 452 -26.41 -3.30 3.67
CA TRP A 452 -25.20 -3.63 4.42
C TRP A 452 -24.81 -2.48 5.37
N LEU A 453 -24.87 -1.24 4.90
CA LEU A 453 -24.58 -0.07 5.74
C LEU A 453 -25.52 0.01 6.94
N ALA A 454 -26.83 -0.19 6.72
CA ALA A 454 -27.85 -0.13 7.76
C ALA A 454 -27.76 -1.26 8.79
N ASN A 455 -27.46 -2.47 8.33
CA ASN A 455 -27.62 -3.69 9.13
C ASN A 455 -26.29 -4.33 9.56
N ASP A 456 -25.16 -3.79 9.10
CA ASP A 456 -23.82 -4.25 9.48
C ASP A 456 -22.91 -3.06 9.86
N ALA A 457 -22.54 -2.19 8.91
CA ALA A 457 -21.53 -1.17 9.13
C ALA A 457 -21.92 -0.11 10.18
N LEU A 458 -23.18 0.29 10.24
CA LEU A 458 -23.71 1.22 11.26
C LEU A 458 -24.20 0.52 12.56
N GLN A 459 -24.12 -0.80 12.63
CA GLN A 459 -24.36 -1.55 13.87
C GLN A 459 -23.07 -1.55 14.69
N VAL A 460 -22.86 -0.47 15.41
CA VAL A 460 -21.61 -0.24 16.18
C VAL A 460 -21.83 -0.49 17.67
N PRO A 461 -20.78 -0.90 18.41
CA PRO A 461 -20.81 -0.94 19.87
C PRO A 461 -21.17 0.43 20.47
N ALA A 462 -21.73 0.41 21.67
CA ALA A 462 -22.04 1.65 22.39
C ALA A 462 -20.80 2.54 22.52
N ASN A 463 -20.99 3.85 22.39
CA ASN A 463 -19.94 4.87 22.43
C ASN A 463 -18.92 4.82 21.27
N THR A 464 -19.16 4.06 20.23
CA THR A 464 -18.34 4.13 19.01
C THR A 464 -18.71 5.40 18.21
N HIS A 465 -17.68 6.09 17.75
CA HIS A 465 -17.80 7.26 16.88
C HIS A 465 -17.52 6.83 15.44
N VAL A 466 -18.31 7.32 14.48
CA VAL A 466 -18.23 6.90 13.08
C VAL A 466 -17.77 8.05 12.20
N ALA A 467 -16.73 7.81 11.39
CA ALA A 467 -16.33 8.70 10.30
C ALA A 467 -16.66 8.02 8.97
N ILE A 468 -17.34 8.73 8.07
CA ILE A 468 -17.75 8.21 6.76
C ILE A 468 -16.99 8.92 5.67
N PHE A 469 -16.48 8.16 4.71
CA PHE A 469 -15.79 8.65 3.52
C PHE A 469 -16.55 8.21 2.26
N ILE A 470 -16.74 9.14 1.34
CA ILE A 470 -17.47 8.97 0.09
C ILE A 470 -16.82 9.87 -0.96
N HIS A 471 -16.78 9.47 -2.24
CA HIS A 471 -16.15 10.35 -3.23
C HIS A 471 -17.03 11.52 -3.61
N CYS A 472 -18.23 11.28 -4.16
CA CYS A 472 -19.14 12.35 -4.58
C CYS A 472 -19.99 12.84 -3.39
N PRO A 473 -19.98 14.14 -3.06
CA PRO A 473 -20.81 14.68 -2.00
C PRO A 473 -22.31 14.41 -2.23
N ILE A 474 -23.06 14.21 -1.15
CA ILE A 474 -24.50 14.05 -1.20
C ILE A 474 -25.15 15.38 -1.58
N ASN A 475 -26.14 15.37 -2.49
CA ASN A 475 -26.84 16.58 -2.91
C ASN A 475 -27.39 17.39 -1.72
N GLY A 476 -27.14 18.71 -1.72
CA GLY A 476 -27.56 19.63 -0.68
C GLY A 476 -26.68 19.63 0.57
N THR A 477 -25.52 18.96 0.52
CA THR A 477 -24.56 18.91 1.65
C THR A 477 -23.30 19.73 1.41
N THR A 478 -23.15 20.30 0.23
CA THR A 478 -22.09 21.25 -0.15
C THR A 478 -22.70 22.57 -0.64
N THR A 479 -21.90 23.60 -0.81
CA THR A 479 -22.32 24.92 -1.31
C THR A 479 -22.93 24.78 -2.69
N ASP A 480 -22.21 24.13 -3.61
CA ASP A 480 -22.72 23.75 -4.91
C ASP A 480 -22.97 22.23 -4.94
N ASN A 481 -24.04 21.80 -5.58
CA ASN A 481 -24.28 20.38 -5.77
C ASN A 481 -23.30 19.81 -6.81
N PRO A 482 -22.88 18.53 -6.65
CA PRO A 482 -22.16 17.84 -7.71
C PRO A 482 -22.98 17.81 -9.00
N THR A 483 -22.31 17.80 -10.14
CA THR A 483 -22.96 17.78 -11.47
C THR A 483 -23.49 16.41 -11.85
N ASN A 484 -23.06 15.36 -11.12
CA ASN A 484 -23.47 13.97 -11.37
C ASN A 484 -24.95 13.75 -11.07
N VAL A 485 -25.53 12.80 -11.78
CA VAL A 485 -26.84 12.23 -11.42
C VAL A 485 -26.63 11.29 -10.23
N CYS A 486 -26.94 11.76 -9.04
CA CYS A 486 -26.75 11.03 -7.79
C CYS A 486 -27.97 10.11 -7.52
N ILE A 487 -27.78 8.80 -7.70
CA ILE A 487 -28.84 7.79 -7.52
C ILE A 487 -28.73 7.18 -6.12
N ASN A 488 -29.83 7.19 -5.37
CA ASN A 488 -29.95 6.69 -4.00
C ASN A 488 -29.14 7.45 -2.92
N HIS A 489 -28.53 8.59 -3.26
CA HIS A 489 -27.87 9.46 -2.29
C HIS A 489 -28.85 10.07 -1.27
N ASP A 490 -30.10 10.30 -1.67
CA ASP A 490 -31.19 10.73 -0.80
C ASP A 490 -31.55 9.67 0.23
N VAL A 491 -31.53 8.40 -0.16
CA VAL A 491 -31.72 7.26 0.75
C VAL A 491 -30.56 7.17 1.74
N LEU A 492 -29.31 7.31 1.29
CA LEU A 492 -28.14 7.38 2.16
C LEU A 492 -28.27 8.52 3.17
N LYS A 493 -28.59 9.74 2.71
CA LYS A 493 -28.78 10.91 3.58
C LYS A 493 -29.83 10.66 4.66
N SER A 494 -30.96 10.06 4.26
CA SER A 494 -32.06 9.72 5.17
C SER A 494 -31.65 8.63 6.18
N LEU A 495 -30.84 7.66 5.76
CA LEU A 495 -30.32 6.60 6.62
C LEU A 495 -29.36 7.17 7.68
N LEU A 496 -28.46 8.08 7.30
CA LEU A 496 -27.54 8.76 8.23
C LEU A 496 -28.33 9.61 9.25
N LYS A 497 -29.38 10.31 8.80
CA LYS A 497 -30.29 11.03 9.71
C LYS A 497 -30.97 10.09 10.70
N ALA A 498 -31.42 8.94 10.24
CA ALA A 498 -32.03 7.92 11.10
C ALA A 498 -31.02 7.38 12.13
N TYR A 499 -29.77 7.15 11.72
CA TYR A 499 -28.67 6.70 12.59
C TYR A 499 -28.39 7.69 13.72
N VAL A 500 -28.19 8.97 13.42
CA VAL A 500 -27.92 9.99 14.45
C VAL A 500 -29.16 10.28 15.35
N SER A 501 -30.33 9.96 14.86
CA SER A 501 -31.58 10.11 15.60
C SER A 501 -31.93 8.89 16.46
N GLY A 502 -31.33 7.72 16.20
CA GLY A 502 -31.64 6.47 16.90
C GLY A 502 -33.05 5.98 16.61
N THR A 503 -33.42 5.92 15.35
CA THR A 503 -34.79 5.51 14.91
C THR A 503 -34.77 4.18 14.19
N ASN A 504 -35.96 3.64 13.95
CA ASN A 504 -36.16 2.45 13.13
C ASN A 504 -37.18 2.72 12.04
N GLY A 505 -37.14 1.95 10.96
CA GLY A 505 -38.07 2.13 9.84
C GLY A 505 -37.62 1.43 8.57
N THR A 506 -38.24 1.88 7.47
CA THR A 506 -37.87 1.45 6.11
C THR A 506 -37.78 2.69 5.23
N LEU A 507 -36.69 2.78 4.46
CA LEU A 507 -36.48 3.80 3.43
C LEU A 507 -36.65 3.14 2.07
N VAL A 508 -37.30 3.85 1.14
CA VAL A 508 -37.54 3.36 -0.22
C VAL A 508 -37.01 4.41 -1.20
N GLY A 509 -36.09 4.02 -2.08
CA GLY A 509 -35.61 4.86 -3.16
C GLY A 509 -36.62 5.05 -4.26
N SER A 510 -36.54 6.17 -4.96
CA SER A 510 -37.49 6.53 -6.02
C SER A 510 -37.01 6.16 -7.43
N ASN A 511 -35.73 5.74 -7.61
CA ASN A 511 -35.18 5.43 -8.91
C ASN A 511 -35.67 4.07 -9.42
N ALA A 512 -36.26 4.02 -10.62
CA ALA A 512 -36.82 2.80 -11.18
C ALA A 512 -35.77 1.81 -11.70
N ASP A 513 -34.66 2.30 -12.19
CA ASP A 513 -33.55 1.45 -12.69
C ASP A 513 -32.71 0.85 -11.53
N PHE A 514 -32.68 1.55 -10.37
CA PHE A 514 -31.97 1.13 -9.16
C PHE A 514 -32.91 1.17 -7.94
N PRO A 515 -33.92 0.28 -7.92
CA PRO A 515 -34.87 0.25 -6.82
C PRO A 515 -34.18 -0.12 -5.52
N THR A 516 -34.54 0.56 -4.45
CA THR A 516 -33.94 0.40 -3.13
C THR A 516 -34.99 0.34 -2.05
N SER A 517 -34.84 -0.61 -1.10
CA SER A 517 -35.65 -0.74 0.09
C SER A 517 -34.78 -1.15 1.28
N VAL A 518 -34.54 -0.20 2.16
CA VAL A 518 -33.60 -0.37 3.31
C VAL A 518 -34.42 -0.41 4.60
N LYS A 519 -34.48 -1.57 5.22
CA LYS A 519 -34.97 -1.72 6.58
C LYS A 519 -33.84 -1.48 7.57
N TYR A 520 -34.05 -0.59 8.52
CA TYR A 520 -33.05 -0.23 9.51
C TYR A 520 -33.63 -0.22 10.93
N SER A 521 -32.77 -0.44 11.92
CA SER A 521 -33.13 -0.36 13.34
C SER A 521 -31.92 0.08 14.15
N PHE A 522 -31.98 1.29 14.69
CA PHE A 522 -30.93 1.82 15.56
C PHE A 522 -31.47 1.96 16.98
N ALA A 523 -30.87 1.23 17.93
CA ALA A 523 -31.34 1.17 19.31
C ALA A 523 -31.07 2.45 20.11
N SER A 524 -30.11 3.28 19.64
CA SER A 524 -29.73 4.55 20.26
C SER A 524 -29.21 5.52 19.20
N LYS A 525 -29.07 6.79 19.60
CA LYS A 525 -28.47 7.80 18.73
C LYS A 525 -27.02 7.43 18.43
N GLY A 526 -26.67 7.45 17.15
CA GLY A 526 -25.30 7.23 16.70
C GLY A 526 -24.43 8.49 16.86
N ASN A 527 -23.13 8.27 17.12
CA ASN A 527 -22.14 9.34 17.15
C ASN A 527 -21.48 9.43 15.77
N LEU A 528 -21.98 10.31 14.92
CA LEU A 528 -21.40 10.53 13.58
C LEU A 528 -20.46 11.74 13.62
N ILE A 529 -19.17 11.50 13.39
CA ILE A 529 -18.12 12.54 13.36
C ILE A 529 -18.37 13.47 12.18
N GLY A 530 -18.60 12.89 11.01
CA GLY A 530 -18.89 13.61 9.78
C GLY A 530 -18.85 12.69 8.56
N VAL A 531 -19.29 13.24 7.43
CA VAL A 531 -19.17 12.65 6.10
C VAL A 531 -18.15 13.47 5.32
N PHE A 532 -17.06 12.84 4.93
CA PHE A 532 -15.91 13.46 4.25
C PHE A 532 -15.92 13.04 2.78
N ALA A 533 -15.87 14.03 1.88
CA ALA A 533 -15.97 13.81 0.44
C ALA A 533 -14.85 14.51 -0.34
N GLY A 534 -14.62 14.07 -1.59
CA GLY A 534 -13.80 14.70 -2.62
C GLY A 534 -14.63 15.29 -3.74
N HIS A 535 -14.24 15.04 -5.01
CA HIS A 535 -14.99 15.26 -6.24
C HIS A 535 -15.21 16.74 -6.65
N VAL A 536 -15.55 17.62 -5.72
CA VAL A 536 -15.93 19.02 -6.04
C VAL A 536 -14.73 19.98 -6.12
N HIS A 537 -13.54 19.51 -5.77
CA HIS A 537 -12.26 20.21 -5.90
C HIS A 537 -12.16 21.55 -5.14
N TYR A 538 -12.92 21.69 -4.05
CA TYR A 538 -12.82 22.84 -3.14
C TYR A 538 -13.09 22.41 -1.69
N ASP A 539 -12.54 23.17 -0.74
CA ASP A 539 -12.85 22.97 0.67
C ASP A 539 -14.22 23.55 0.98
N ASP A 540 -15.10 22.74 1.60
CA ASP A 540 -16.40 23.18 2.07
C ASP A 540 -16.79 22.48 3.38
N TYR A 541 -17.56 23.19 4.19
CA TYR A 541 -18.13 22.66 5.42
C TYR A 541 -19.58 23.08 5.55
N LYS A 542 -20.46 22.11 5.73
CA LYS A 542 -21.88 22.37 5.92
C LYS A 542 -22.47 21.42 6.95
N GLN A 543 -23.27 21.93 7.85
CA GLN A 543 -24.07 21.12 8.76
C GLN A 543 -25.51 21.02 8.25
N VAL A 544 -25.99 19.81 8.04
CA VAL A 544 -27.35 19.52 7.58
C VAL A 544 -27.96 18.43 8.46
N ASP A 545 -29.14 18.66 9.00
CA ASP A 545 -29.82 17.72 9.89
C ASP A 545 -29.00 17.30 11.13
N GLY A 546 -28.10 18.17 11.59
CA GLY A 546 -27.19 17.87 12.71
C GLY A 546 -26.00 16.98 12.34
N ILE A 547 -25.75 16.77 11.05
CA ILE A 547 -24.62 15.99 10.52
C ILE A 547 -23.64 16.95 9.84
N ASN A 548 -22.36 16.77 10.11
CA ASN A 548 -21.29 17.52 9.47
C ASN A 548 -20.94 16.88 8.13
N TYR A 549 -20.92 17.67 7.07
CA TYR A 549 -20.49 17.30 5.72
C TYR A 549 -19.31 18.16 5.34
N ILE A 550 -18.23 17.51 4.92
CA ILE A 550 -16.96 18.14 4.60
C ILE A 550 -16.55 17.73 3.19
N ALA A 551 -16.41 18.69 2.30
CA ALA A 551 -15.70 18.48 1.05
C ALA A 551 -14.25 18.90 1.23
N ASN A 552 -13.32 18.10 0.74
CA ASN A 552 -11.89 18.33 0.84
C ASN A 552 -11.32 18.74 -0.53
N LEU A 553 -10.49 19.76 -0.53
CA LEU A 553 -9.81 20.26 -1.72
C LEU A 553 -8.99 19.14 -2.38
N ASN A 554 -9.02 19.07 -3.70
CA ASN A 554 -8.27 18.10 -4.51
C ASN A 554 -6.75 18.16 -4.28
N SER A 555 -6.10 17.01 -4.31
CA SER A 555 -4.64 16.92 -4.17
C SER A 555 -3.92 17.60 -5.33
N VAL A 556 -4.38 17.38 -6.54
CA VAL A 556 -3.85 18.02 -7.75
C VAL A 556 -4.57 19.33 -8.03
N GLY A 557 -3.87 20.45 -8.07
CA GLY A 557 -4.43 21.76 -8.37
C GLY A 557 -4.77 21.92 -9.86
N SER A 558 -5.50 20.96 -10.44
CA SER A 558 -5.67 20.85 -11.89
C SER A 558 -6.70 21.80 -12.50
N ASP A 559 -7.58 22.40 -11.73
CA ASP A 559 -8.83 22.88 -12.31
C ASP A 559 -8.95 24.35 -12.45
N MET A 560 -8.21 25.13 -11.72
CA MET A 560 -8.44 26.57 -11.72
C MET A 560 -7.15 27.38 -11.61
N PRO A 561 -6.86 28.24 -12.58
CA PRO A 561 -7.45 28.32 -13.92
C PRO A 561 -6.96 27.18 -14.81
N ARG A 562 -7.79 26.72 -15.71
CA ARG A 562 -7.35 25.78 -16.76
C ARG A 562 -6.39 26.46 -17.74
N PRO A 563 -5.33 25.74 -18.20
CA PRO A 563 -5.03 24.32 -18.02
C PRO A 563 -4.23 24.03 -16.74
N GLY A 564 -4.76 23.10 -15.98
CA GLY A 564 -4.14 22.13 -15.14
C GLY A 564 -3.21 22.54 -14.02
N GLY A 565 -3.48 23.63 -13.29
CA GLY A 565 -2.68 23.97 -12.10
C GLY A 565 -1.20 24.20 -12.42
N LYS A 566 -0.89 24.58 -13.64
CA LYS A 566 0.49 24.78 -14.12
C LYS A 566 1.29 25.74 -13.23
N GLU A 567 0.63 26.71 -12.65
CA GLU A 567 1.20 27.67 -11.72
C GLU A 567 1.62 27.05 -10.38
N TYR A 568 1.10 25.88 -10.05
CA TYR A 568 1.48 25.13 -8.85
C TYR A 568 2.62 24.15 -9.07
N PHE A 569 2.94 23.83 -10.33
CA PHE A 569 3.95 22.84 -10.69
C PHE A 569 5.32 23.20 -10.07
N ASN A 570 5.90 22.27 -9.33
CA ASN A 570 7.13 22.46 -8.54
C ASN A 570 7.05 23.59 -7.51
N ALA A 571 5.86 24.00 -7.12
CA ALA A 571 5.65 24.94 -6.01
C ALA A 571 5.33 24.19 -4.71
N ASN A 572 5.61 24.78 -3.59
CA ASN A 572 5.36 24.19 -2.28
C ASN A 572 3.86 24.05 -1.93
N ASN A 573 2.98 24.64 -2.70
CA ASN A 573 1.52 24.53 -2.64
C ASN A 573 0.94 23.68 -3.79
N GLU A 574 1.74 22.84 -4.42
CA GLU A 574 1.30 21.93 -5.47
C GLU A 574 0.30 20.90 -4.95
N ASP A 575 0.58 20.34 -3.77
CA ASP A 575 -0.18 19.26 -3.15
C ASP A 575 -1.27 19.77 -2.19
N SER A 576 -2.27 18.93 -1.90
CA SER A 576 -3.27 19.15 -0.85
C SER A 576 -3.79 17.80 -0.33
N TRP A 577 -3.75 17.63 0.97
CA TRP A 577 -4.37 16.54 1.71
C TRP A 577 -4.62 16.98 3.16
N ALA A 578 -5.31 16.16 3.94
CA ALA A 578 -5.70 16.52 5.29
C ALA A 578 -5.40 15.41 6.31
N VAL A 579 -5.21 15.82 7.57
CA VAL A 579 -5.30 14.92 8.73
C VAL A 579 -6.47 15.37 9.60
N ILE A 580 -7.38 14.44 9.85
CA ILE A 580 -8.59 14.60 10.65
C ILE A 580 -8.26 14.10 12.05
N GLY A 581 -7.96 15.03 12.97
CA GLY A 581 -7.71 14.74 14.39
C GLY A 581 -9.01 14.75 15.18
N VAL A 582 -9.42 13.59 15.71
CA VAL A 582 -10.70 13.42 16.44
C VAL A 582 -10.45 13.28 17.94
N ASP A 583 -10.97 14.23 18.72
CA ASP A 583 -11.09 14.11 20.17
C ASP A 583 -12.48 13.52 20.51
N THR A 584 -12.54 12.21 20.70
CA THR A 584 -13.81 11.53 21.00
C THR A 584 -14.38 11.91 22.36
N SER A 585 -13.52 12.34 23.31
CA SER A 585 -13.96 12.74 24.64
C SER A 585 -14.65 14.10 24.66
N LYS A 586 -14.22 15.01 23.79
CA LYS A 586 -14.80 16.34 23.62
C LYS A 586 -15.81 16.40 22.47
N ARG A 587 -15.88 15.34 21.64
CA ARG A 587 -16.66 15.30 20.41
C ARG A 587 -16.27 16.43 19.46
N HIS A 588 -14.97 16.60 19.27
CA HIS A 588 -14.36 17.71 18.55
C HIS A 588 -13.44 17.19 17.46
N VAL A 589 -13.46 17.84 16.30
CA VAL A 589 -12.61 17.54 15.15
C VAL A 589 -11.75 18.73 14.81
N LYS A 590 -10.46 18.48 14.66
CA LYS A 590 -9.52 19.42 14.06
C LYS A 590 -8.97 18.82 12.77
N LEU A 591 -9.44 19.31 11.63
CA LEU A 591 -8.91 18.94 10.31
C LEU A 591 -7.79 19.91 9.97
N ILE A 592 -6.58 19.39 9.79
CA ILE A 592 -5.40 20.17 9.43
C ILE A 592 -4.98 19.86 8.00
N LYS A 593 -4.70 20.90 7.22
CA LYS A 593 -4.33 20.79 5.81
C LYS A 593 -2.83 20.82 5.61
N PHE A 594 -2.40 20.05 4.64
CA PHE A 594 -1.07 20.12 4.03
C PHE A 594 -1.17 20.82 2.68
N GLY A 595 -0.19 21.66 2.35
CA GLY A 595 -0.13 22.35 1.07
C GLY A 595 -1.22 23.40 0.92
N ARG A 596 -2.14 23.18 -0.03
CA ARG A 596 -3.29 24.09 -0.27
C ARG A 596 -4.47 23.76 0.65
N GLY A 597 -5.39 24.68 0.75
CA GLY A 597 -6.63 24.54 1.50
C GLY A 597 -6.61 25.21 2.87
N THR A 598 -7.69 25.08 3.60
CA THR A 598 -7.91 25.75 4.90
C THR A 598 -8.21 24.72 5.98
N ASP A 599 -7.57 24.89 7.14
CA ASP A 599 -7.90 24.09 8.33
C ASP A 599 -9.36 24.29 8.74
N MET A 600 -9.97 23.23 9.26
CA MET A 600 -11.33 23.26 9.79
C MET A 600 -11.34 22.79 11.24
N ASP A 601 -12.28 23.34 12.01
CA ASP A 601 -12.42 23.10 13.45
C ASP A 601 -13.91 23.08 13.78
N PHE A 602 -14.45 21.94 14.25
CA PHE A 602 -15.88 21.78 14.49
C PHE A 602 -16.21 20.68 15.52
N ASP A 603 -17.39 20.79 16.14
CA ASP A 603 -17.96 19.80 17.03
C ASP A 603 -18.94 18.88 16.29
N TYR A 604 -19.19 17.66 16.84
CA TYR A 604 -20.14 16.71 16.29
C TYR A 604 -21.02 16.04 17.32
#